data_3380ca516ad46447c5abd68125ffe5f8
#
_entry.id   3380ca516ad46447c5abd68125ffe5f8
#
_cell.length_a   1.000
_cell.length_b   1.000
_cell.length_c   1.000
_cell.angle_alpha   90.00
_cell.angle_beta   90.00
_cell.angle_gamma   90.00
#
_symmetry.space_group_name_H-M   'P 1'
#
loop_
_entity.id
_entity.type
_entity.pdbx_description
1 polymer ?
#
loop_
_entity_poly.entity_id
_entity_poly.type
_entity_poly.pdbx_seq_one_letter_code
_entity_poly.pdbx_strand_id
1 'polypeptide(L)'
;MSDYLIRPAEDRDLEALSAFSRRTFVETFVDGFGIPYPADDLEAFFQKSFSSEALCPRIHDSECVFWIAEREGQIIALCHAGPNDLPHEDAKAGEMELRRLYVGKEAQGLGLGTELLKRALDWMEAHTTGALWIGVWSGNLKAQKLYQAYGFQKVGGYGYPVGEWIDQEFILRRA
;
A
#
# COMPACT_ATOMS: atom_id res chain seq x y z
N MET A 1 -11.28 13.11 -19.54
CA MET A 1 -10.11 12.25 -19.81
C MET A 1 -9.14 12.38 -18.66
N SER A 2 -8.72 11.26 -18.09
CA SER A 2 -7.65 11.30 -17.09
C SER A 2 -6.33 11.63 -17.80
N ASP A 3 -5.57 12.54 -17.23
CA ASP A 3 -4.27 12.97 -17.75
C ASP A 3 -3.11 12.07 -17.24
N TYR A 4 -3.42 10.87 -16.74
CA TYR A 4 -2.48 9.89 -16.21
C TYR A 4 -2.71 8.50 -16.83
N LEU A 5 -1.65 7.69 -16.81
CA LEU A 5 -1.67 6.30 -17.24
C LEU A 5 -1.43 5.36 -16.04
N ILE A 6 -2.30 4.38 -15.85
CA ILE A 6 -2.06 3.29 -14.88
C ILE A 6 -1.49 2.09 -15.64
N ARG A 7 -0.35 1.60 -15.20
CA ARG A 7 0.35 0.46 -15.80
C ARG A 7 1.12 -0.37 -14.76
N PRO A 8 1.50 -1.61 -15.07
CA PRO A 8 2.43 -2.35 -14.23
C PRO A 8 3.77 -1.62 -14.08
N ALA A 9 4.37 -1.73 -12.90
CA ALA A 9 5.74 -1.25 -12.67
C ALA A 9 6.75 -2.13 -13.41
N GLU A 10 7.82 -1.53 -13.91
CA GLU A 10 8.89 -2.19 -14.66
C GLU A 10 10.26 -1.86 -14.03
N ASP A 11 11.30 -2.60 -14.43
CA ASP A 11 12.67 -2.39 -13.90
C ASP A 11 13.16 -0.95 -14.05
N ARG A 12 12.80 -0.30 -15.14
CA ARG A 12 13.15 1.11 -15.38
C ARG A 12 12.53 2.07 -14.37
N ASP A 13 11.50 1.65 -13.65
CA ASP A 13 10.79 2.47 -12.67
C ASP A 13 11.41 2.40 -11.26
N LEU A 14 12.28 1.43 -10.98
CA LEU A 14 12.72 1.10 -9.62
C LEU A 14 13.31 2.28 -8.85
N GLU A 15 14.16 3.08 -9.48
CA GLU A 15 14.75 4.25 -8.83
C GLU A 15 13.70 5.32 -8.51
N ALA A 16 12.86 5.66 -9.48
CA ALA A 16 11.78 6.62 -9.31
C ALA A 16 10.72 6.11 -8.31
N LEU A 17 10.43 4.81 -8.33
CA LEU A 17 9.49 4.16 -7.42
C LEU A 17 10.02 4.17 -5.97
N SER A 18 11.32 3.93 -5.79
CA SER A 18 11.98 4.05 -4.49
C SER A 18 11.86 5.47 -3.93
N ALA A 19 12.19 6.47 -4.72
CA ALA A 19 12.07 7.89 -4.34
C ALA A 19 10.63 8.28 -4.04
N PHE A 20 9.68 7.87 -4.86
CA PHE A 20 8.24 8.13 -4.67
C PHE A 20 7.71 7.49 -3.37
N SER A 21 8.08 6.24 -3.11
CA SER A 21 7.61 5.52 -1.91
C SER A 21 8.11 6.18 -0.62
N ARG A 22 9.39 6.59 -0.60
CA ARG A 22 9.97 7.34 0.54
C ARG A 22 9.26 8.68 0.74
N ARG A 23 9.10 9.44 -0.31
CA ARG A 23 8.46 10.76 -0.29
C ARG A 23 7.02 10.68 0.22
N THR A 24 6.23 9.79 -0.34
CA THR A 24 4.81 9.64 0.05
C THR A 24 4.64 9.11 1.46
N PHE A 25 5.52 8.24 1.93
CA PHE A 25 5.53 7.80 3.32
C PHE A 25 5.77 9.00 4.27
N VAL A 26 6.77 9.82 4.00
CA VAL A 26 7.05 11.02 4.79
C VAL A 26 5.89 12.00 4.74
N GLU A 27 5.36 12.30 3.57
CA GLU A 27 4.21 13.21 3.40
C GLU A 27 2.99 12.75 4.19
N THR A 28 2.74 11.45 4.25
CA THR A 28 1.55 10.88 4.91
C THR A 28 1.74 10.73 6.41
N PHE A 29 2.79 10.03 6.83
CA PHE A 29 2.95 9.57 8.20
C PHE A 29 3.76 10.53 9.06
N VAL A 30 4.78 11.16 8.52
CA VAL A 30 5.61 12.12 9.24
C VAL A 30 4.96 13.50 9.23
N ASP A 31 4.74 14.06 8.05
CA ASP A 31 4.20 15.41 7.91
C ASP A 31 2.69 15.46 8.18
N GLY A 32 1.95 14.49 7.67
CA GLY A 32 0.49 14.43 7.77
C GLY A 32 0.00 14.03 9.16
N PHE A 33 0.42 12.88 9.64
CA PHE A 33 -0.02 12.34 10.95
C PHE A 33 0.89 12.74 12.11
N GLY A 34 2.07 13.31 11.85
CA GLY A 34 2.98 13.75 12.88
C GLY A 34 3.61 12.62 13.71
N ILE A 35 3.75 11.42 13.13
CA ILE A 35 4.37 10.30 13.84
C ILE A 35 5.87 10.59 14.01
N PRO A 36 6.38 10.61 15.26
CA PRO A 36 7.76 11.02 15.52
C PRO A 36 8.75 9.85 15.39
N TYR A 37 8.83 9.24 14.21
CA TYR A 37 9.79 8.18 13.98
C TYR A 37 11.22 8.65 14.25
N PRO A 38 12.03 7.90 15.00
CA PRO A 38 13.47 8.15 15.06
C PRO A 38 14.09 8.05 13.66
N ALA A 39 15.03 8.94 13.35
CA ALA A 39 15.62 9.03 12.00
C ALA A 39 16.28 7.72 11.55
N ASP A 40 16.97 7.04 12.45
CA ASP A 40 17.64 5.76 12.16
C ASP A 40 16.63 4.64 11.88
N ASP A 41 15.52 4.62 12.61
CA ASP A 41 14.43 3.65 12.39
C ASP A 41 13.76 3.87 11.04
N LEU A 42 13.50 5.13 10.70
CA LEU A 42 12.88 5.50 9.43
C LEU A 42 13.79 5.11 8.25
N GLU A 43 15.09 5.41 8.33
CA GLU A 43 16.04 5.04 7.28
C GLU A 43 16.19 3.52 7.14
N ALA A 44 16.26 2.78 8.25
CA ALA A 44 16.30 1.31 8.23
C ALA A 44 15.06 0.73 7.55
N PHE A 45 13.89 1.28 7.85
CA PHE A 45 12.64 0.90 7.22
C PHE A 45 12.66 1.18 5.71
N PHE A 46 13.14 2.34 5.28
CA PHE A 46 13.23 2.70 3.87
C PHE A 46 14.17 1.77 3.10
N GLN A 47 15.33 1.43 3.67
CA GLN A 47 16.26 0.48 3.05
C GLN A 47 15.62 -0.89 2.89
N LYS A 48 14.94 -1.39 3.91
CA LYS A 48 14.29 -2.70 3.90
C LYS A 48 13.07 -2.76 2.98
N SER A 49 12.32 -1.68 2.87
CA SER A 49 10.98 -1.68 2.24
C SER A 49 10.92 -0.97 0.90
N PHE A 50 11.73 0.08 0.69
CA PHE A 50 11.61 0.98 -0.46
C PHE A 50 12.91 1.14 -1.26
N SER A 51 13.99 0.45 -0.92
CA SER A 51 15.17 0.43 -1.80
C SER A 51 14.81 -0.26 -3.13
N SER A 52 15.57 0.04 -4.18
CA SER A 52 15.40 -0.63 -5.47
C SER A 52 15.56 -2.14 -5.36
N GLU A 53 16.48 -2.61 -4.51
CA GLU A 53 16.70 -4.03 -4.22
C GLU A 53 15.51 -4.67 -3.52
N ALA A 54 14.82 -3.94 -2.64
CA ALA A 54 13.63 -4.42 -1.95
C ALA A 54 12.40 -4.44 -2.86
N LEU A 55 12.28 -3.47 -3.77
CA LEU A 55 11.14 -3.34 -4.68
C LEU A 55 11.23 -4.29 -5.87
N CYS A 56 12.43 -4.59 -6.36
CA CYS A 56 12.64 -5.43 -7.54
C CYS A 56 11.92 -6.79 -7.46
N PRO A 57 12.09 -7.61 -6.40
CA PRO A 57 11.36 -8.88 -6.33
C PRO A 57 9.84 -8.71 -6.24
N ARG A 58 9.35 -7.60 -5.70
CA ARG A 58 7.91 -7.34 -5.59
C ARG A 58 7.25 -7.03 -6.91
N ILE A 59 7.92 -6.28 -7.79
CA ILE A 59 7.37 -5.99 -9.12
C ILE A 59 7.45 -7.18 -10.06
N HIS A 60 8.31 -8.17 -9.78
CA HIS A 60 8.48 -9.41 -10.55
C HIS A 60 7.71 -10.61 -9.97
N ASP A 61 7.07 -10.47 -8.82
CA ASP A 61 6.31 -11.55 -8.20
C ASP A 61 5.04 -11.84 -9.00
N SER A 62 4.97 -13.04 -9.60
CA SER A 62 3.84 -13.46 -10.41
C SER A 62 2.53 -13.66 -9.62
N GLU A 63 2.61 -13.80 -8.31
CA GLU A 63 1.44 -13.92 -7.42
C GLU A 63 0.91 -12.55 -6.99
N CYS A 64 1.61 -11.48 -7.31
CA CYS A 64 1.27 -10.11 -6.96
C CYS A 64 0.93 -9.28 -8.20
N VAL A 65 0.28 -8.16 -7.96
CA VAL A 65 0.16 -7.06 -8.92
C VAL A 65 0.78 -5.81 -8.32
N PHE A 66 1.58 -5.11 -9.11
CA PHE A 66 2.20 -3.85 -8.70
C PHE A 66 1.97 -2.82 -9.81
N TRP A 67 1.02 -1.91 -9.61
CA TRP A 67 0.71 -0.84 -10.55
C TRP A 67 1.28 0.48 -10.09
N ILE A 68 1.63 1.30 -11.07
CA ILE A 68 1.93 2.71 -10.88
C ILE A 68 0.97 3.54 -11.73
N ALA A 69 0.68 4.76 -11.26
CA ALA A 69 0.08 5.79 -12.08
C ALA A 69 1.16 6.78 -12.45
N GLU A 70 1.24 7.10 -13.73
CA GLU A 70 2.24 8.00 -14.30
C GLU A 70 1.56 9.17 -15.00
N ARG A 71 2.08 10.37 -14.76
CA ARG A 71 1.68 11.60 -15.44
C ARG A 71 2.92 12.37 -15.84
N GLU A 72 3.04 12.72 -17.14
CA GLU A 72 4.19 13.45 -17.67
C GLU A 72 5.55 12.80 -17.32
N GLY A 73 5.61 11.46 -17.35
CA GLY A 73 6.82 10.70 -17.04
C GLY A 73 7.16 10.60 -15.55
N GLN A 74 6.27 11.05 -14.66
CA GLN A 74 6.47 11.00 -13.22
C GLN A 74 5.47 10.06 -12.55
N ILE A 75 5.93 9.27 -11.58
CA ILE A 75 5.07 8.43 -10.75
C ILE A 75 4.32 9.31 -9.76
N ILE A 76 3.00 9.23 -9.79
CA ILE A 76 2.09 9.99 -8.90
C ILE A 76 1.27 9.11 -7.96
N ALA A 77 1.25 7.80 -8.17
CA ALA A 77 0.62 6.83 -7.27
C ALA A 77 1.20 5.44 -7.48
N LEU A 78 1.03 4.57 -6.48
CA LEU A 78 1.32 3.14 -6.59
C LEU A 78 0.23 2.32 -5.90
N CYS A 79 0.07 1.08 -6.34
CA CYS A 79 -0.81 0.10 -5.74
C CYS A 79 -0.16 -1.29 -5.81
N HIS A 80 -0.07 -1.98 -4.67
CA HIS A 80 0.50 -3.32 -4.55
C HIS A 80 -0.48 -4.24 -3.84
N ALA A 81 -0.85 -5.34 -4.46
CA ALA A 81 -1.71 -6.37 -3.89
C ALA A 81 -1.13 -7.76 -4.18
N GLY A 82 -1.41 -8.72 -3.32
CA GLY A 82 -0.90 -10.08 -3.44
C GLY A 82 -1.45 -11.00 -2.34
N PRO A 83 -0.83 -12.18 -2.15
CA PRO A 83 -1.20 -13.10 -1.08
C PRO A 83 -1.15 -12.42 0.30
N ASN A 84 -2.11 -12.78 1.15
CA ASN A 84 -2.23 -12.18 2.49
C ASN A 84 -1.09 -12.62 3.41
N ASP A 85 -0.39 -11.64 4.01
CA ASP A 85 0.66 -11.85 5.02
C ASP A 85 0.28 -11.27 6.39
N LEU A 86 -0.92 -10.72 6.55
CA LEU A 86 -1.33 -10.14 7.83
C LEU A 86 -1.50 -11.23 8.91
N PRO A 87 -1.00 -10.98 10.14
CA PRO A 87 -1.05 -11.96 11.21
C PRO A 87 -2.43 -12.00 11.86
N HIS A 88 -3.29 -12.90 11.39
CA HIS A 88 -4.61 -13.11 11.96
C HIS A 88 -4.96 -14.59 11.98
N GLU A 89 -5.62 -15.06 13.05
CA GLU A 89 -5.96 -16.48 13.22
C GLU A 89 -6.92 -17.03 12.17
N ASP A 90 -7.78 -16.17 11.61
CA ASP A 90 -8.74 -16.54 10.57
C ASP A 90 -8.14 -16.47 9.15
N ALA A 91 -6.89 -16.03 8.99
CA ALA A 91 -6.24 -15.92 7.70
C ALA A 91 -5.95 -17.32 7.12
N LYS A 92 -6.30 -17.52 5.85
CA LYS A 92 -6.14 -18.78 5.14
C LYS A 92 -5.29 -18.63 3.89
N ALA A 93 -4.63 -19.71 3.52
CA ALA A 93 -3.88 -19.76 2.25
C ALA A 93 -4.80 -19.47 1.06
N GLY A 94 -4.31 -18.70 0.10
CA GLY A 94 -5.07 -18.30 -1.09
C GLY A 94 -5.92 -17.05 -0.92
N GLU A 95 -5.95 -16.46 0.27
CA GLU A 95 -6.59 -15.16 0.50
C GLU A 95 -5.66 -14.03 0.10
N MET A 96 -6.22 -12.88 -0.29
CA MET A 96 -5.51 -11.75 -0.88
C MET A 96 -5.52 -10.52 0.03
N GLU A 97 -4.45 -9.72 -0.09
CA GLU A 97 -4.23 -8.50 0.67
C GLU A 97 -3.94 -7.31 -0.25
N LEU A 98 -4.58 -6.18 0.01
CA LEU A 98 -4.09 -4.90 -0.47
C LEU A 98 -2.94 -4.46 0.44
N ARG A 99 -1.73 -4.55 -0.07
CA ARG A 99 -0.51 -4.32 0.72
C ARG A 99 -0.14 -2.85 0.83
N ARG A 100 -0.29 -2.10 -0.28
CA ARG A 100 0.01 -0.65 -0.33
C ARG A 100 -0.84 0.06 -1.36
N LEU A 101 -1.27 1.25 -1.00
CA LEU A 101 -1.94 2.20 -1.89
C LEU A 101 -1.49 3.60 -1.49
N TYR A 102 -0.59 4.18 -2.28
CA TYR A 102 -0.04 5.50 -2.04
C TYR A 102 -0.39 6.44 -3.19
N VAL A 103 -0.87 7.63 -2.85
CA VAL A 103 -1.15 8.70 -3.81
C VAL A 103 -0.39 9.95 -3.37
N GLY A 104 0.47 10.46 -4.25
CA GLY A 104 1.21 11.69 -4.00
C GLY A 104 0.28 12.89 -3.79
N LYS A 105 0.73 13.87 -3.01
CA LYS A 105 -0.08 15.08 -2.70
C LYS A 105 -0.59 15.77 -3.95
N GLU A 106 0.22 15.82 -5.00
CA GLU A 106 -0.09 16.45 -6.29
C GLU A 106 -1.23 15.76 -7.06
N ALA A 107 -1.57 14.53 -6.68
CA ALA A 107 -2.60 13.72 -7.33
C ALA A 107 -3.80 13.41 -6.42
N GLN A 108 -3.79 13.91 -5.19
CA GLN A 108 -4.93 13.74 -4.28
C GLN A 108 -6.13 14.58 -4.74
N GLY A 109 -7.34 14.07 -4.49
CA GLY A 109 -8.57 14.74 -4.88
C GLY A 109 -8.98 14.54 -6.34
N LEU A 110 -8.22 13.78 -7.14
CA LEU A 110 -8.53 13.48 -8.55
C LEU A 110 -9.28 12.15 -8.74
N GLY A 111 -9.62 11.45 -7.64
CA GLY A 111 -10.26 10.13 -7.69
C GLY A 111 -9.30 8.98 -8.01
N LEU A 112 -8.01 9.24 -8.16
CA LEU A 112 -7.00 8.23 -8.51
C LEU A 112 -6.88 7.13 -7.45
N GLY A 113 -6.90 7.48 -6.16
CA GLY A 113 -6.85 6.50 -5.07
C GLY A 113 -8.05 5.54 -5.11
N THR A 114 -9.24 6.05 -5.39
CA THR A 114 -10.45 5.23 -5.54
C THR A 114 -10.38 4.35 -6.79
N GLU A 115 -9.86 4.85 -7.89
CA GLU A 115 -9.68 4.06 -9.11
C GLU A 115 -8.70 2.90 -8.89
N LEU A 116 -7.54 3.17 -8.27
CA LEU A 116 -6.57 2.14 -7.94
C LEU A 116 -7.13 1.11 -6.95
N LEU A 117 -7.87 1.57 -5.94
CA LEU A 117 -8.54 0.66 -5.00
C LEU A 117 -9.50 -0.28 -5.71
N LYS A 118 -10.36 0.25 -6.57
CA LYS A 118 -11.29 -0.58 -7.35
C LYS A 118 -10.57 -1.61 -8.22
N ARG A 119 -9.52 -1.20 -8.92
CA ARG A 119 -8.70 -2.14 -9.72
C ARG A 119 -8.07 -3.23 -8.86
N ALA A 120 -7.55 -2.86 -7.68
CA ALA A 120 -6.97 -3.83 -6.76
C ALA A 120 -8.03 -4.80 -6.23
N LEU A 121 -9.22 -4.31 -5.87
CA LEU A 121 -10.32 -5.16 -5.41
C LEU A 121 -10.78 -6.14 -6.49
N ASP A 122 -10.96 -5.67 -7.72
CA ASP A 122 -11.33 -6.54 -8.85
C ASP A 122 -10.28 -7.63 -9.09
N TRP A 123 -8.99 -7.26 -9.04
CA TRP A 123 -7.90 -8.22 -9.18
C TRP A 123 -7.86 -9.22 -8.02
N MET A 124 -7.98 -8.74 -6.78
CA MET A 124 -7.99 -9.58 -5.58
C MET A 124 -9.18 -10.55 -5.58
N GLU A 125 -10.37 -10.09 -5.96
CA GLU A 125 -11.57 -10.92 -6.08
C GLU A 125 -11.39 -12.03 -7.13
N ALA A 126 -10.71 -11.75 -8.23
CA ALA A 126 -10.42 -12.72 -9.27
C ALA A 126 -9.38 -13.78 -8.86
N HIS A 127 -8.56 -13.52 -7.86
CA HIS A 127 -7.43 -14.37 -7.46
C HIS A 127 -7.58 -14.98 -6.05
N THR A 128 -8.51 -14.50 -5.25
CA THR A 128 -8.74 -15.03 -3.90
C THR A 128 -9.52 -16.33 -3.91
N THR A 129 -9.25 -17.18 -2.93
CA THR A 129 -10.07 -18.36 -2.61
C THR A 129 -10.98 -18.11 -1.40
N GLY A 130 -10.95 -16.92 -0.82
CA GLY A 130 -11.68 -16.58 0.40
C GLY A 130 -11.77 -15.08 0.64
N ALA A 131 -11.37 -14.67 1.82
CA ALA A 131 -11.46 -13.27 2.25
C ALA A 131 -10.42 -12.35 1.60
N LEU A 132 -10.71 -11.07 1.62
CA LEU A 132 -9.78 -9.98 1.29
C LEU A 132 -9.36 -9.25 2.57
N TRP A 133 -8.12 -8.80 2.61
CA TRP A 133 -7.47 -8.24 3.79
C TRP A 133 -6.81 -6.90 3.51
N ILE A 134 -6.82 -6.00 4.49
CA ILE A 134 -6.09 -4.72 4.45
C ILE A 134 -5.54 -4.43 5.84
N GLY A 135 -4.26 -4.07 5.93
CA GLY A 135 -3.69 -3.44 7.13
C GLY A 135 -3.74 -1.93 7.00
N VAL A 136 -4.11 -1.23 8.06
CA VAL A 136 -4.20 0.23 8.08
C VAL A 136 -3.73 0.80 9.41
N TRP A 137 -2.96 1.88 9.39
CA TRP A 137 -2.56 2.55 10.62
C TRP A 137 -3.79 2.99 11.44
N SER A 138 -3.76 2.73 12.75
CA SER A 138 -4.91 2.94 13.65
C SER A 138 -5.42 4.39 13.68
N GLY A 139 -4.56 5.36 13.40
CA GLY A 139 -4.91 6.78 13.33
C GLY A 139 -5.42 7.25 11.96
N ASN A 140 -5.36 6.41 10.91
CA ASN A 140 -5.81 6.79 9.57
C ASN A 140 -7.32 6.58 9.40
N LEU A 141 -8.10 7.46 10.02
CA LEU A 141 -9.57 7.36 10.02
C LEU A 141 -10.18 7.52 8.63
N LYS A 142 -9.57 8.33 7.78
CA LYS A 142 -10.03 8.56 6.41
C LYS A 142 -9.94 7.27 5.58
N ALA A 143 -8.79 6.58 5.64
CA ALA A 143 -8.62 5.31 4.95
C ALA A 143 -9.55 4.23 5.51
N GLN A 144 -9.71 4.16 6.83
CA GLN A 144 -10.62 3.21 7.47
C GLN A 144 -12.07 3.39 6.99
N LYS A 145 -12.55 4.63 6.89
CA LYS A 145 -13.89 4.93 6.36
C LYS A 145 -14.04 4.52 4.89
N LEU A 146 -13.01 4.78 4.08
CA LEU A 146 -12.99 4.37 2.68
C LEU A 146 -13.11 2.85 2.56
N TYR A 147 -12.30 2.10 3.30
CA TYR A 147 -12.33 0.64 3.25
C TYR A 147 -13.63 0.05 3.81
N GLN A 148 -14.21 0.65 4.84
CA GLN A 148 -15.53 0.27 5.35
C GLN A 148 -16.62 0.44 4.30
N ALA A 149 -16.56 1.50 3.49
CA ALA A 149 -17.49 1.72 2.38
C ALA A 149 -17.41 0.61 1.32
N TYR A 150 -16.29 -0.11 1.22
CA TYR A 150 -16.10 -1.26 0.33
C TYR A 150 -16.29 -2.62 1.02
N GLY A 151 -16.89 -2.63 2.22
CA GLY A 151 -17.28 -3.86 2.91
C GLY A 151 -16.25 -4.44 3.87
N PHE A 152 -15.13 -3.76 4.11
CA PHE A 152 -14.13 -4.19 5.08
C PHE A 152 -14.54 -3.85 6.50
N GLN A 153 -14.29 -4.77 7.43
CA GLN A 153 -14.55 -4.59 8.86
C GLN A 153 -13.29 -4.87 9.66
N LYS A 154 -13.09 -4.11 10.73
CA LYS A 154 -11.96 -4.34 11.63
C LYS A 154 -12.17 -5.68 12.37
N VAL A 155 -11.16 -6.54 12.28
CA VAL A 155 -11.15 -7.86 12.93
C VAL A 155 -10.01 -8.04 13.92
N GLY A 156 -9.03 -7.14 13.92
CA GLY A 156 -7.88 -7.24 14.81
C GLY A 156 -6.92 -6.08 14.68
N GLY A 157 -5.76 -6.25 15.25
CA GLY A 157 -4.67 -5.29 15.19
C GLY A 157 -3.34 -5.97 15.42
N TYR A 158 -2.25 -5.30 15.04
CA TYR A 158 -0.90 -5.81 15.23
C TYR A 158 0.12 -4.66 15.25
N GLY A 159 1.33 -4.96 15.69
CA GLY A 159 2.45 -4.03 15.63
C GLY A 159 3.15 -4.10 14.29
N TYR A 160 3.20 -2.98 13.56
CA TYR A 160 3.92 -2.87 12.29
C TYR A 160 5.28 -2.20 12.52
N PRO A 161 6.39 -2.89 12.25
CA PRO A 161 7.71 -2.36 12.53
C PRO A 161 8.16 -1.33 11.48
N VAL A 162 8.60 -0.17 11.97
CA VAL A 162 9.31 0.86 11.20
C VAL A 162 10.68 1.03 11.85
N GLY A 163 11.67 0.25 11.41
CA GLY A 163 12.87 0.02 12.18
C GLY A 163 12.52 -0.69 13.50
N GLU A 164 12.97 -0.15 14.64
CA GLU A 164 12.58 -0.63 15.98
C GLU A 164 11.31 0.04 16.51
N TRP A 165 10.86 1.11 15.86
CA TRP A 165 9.58 1.74 16.17
C TRP A 165 8.43 0.83 15.75
N ILE A 166 7.39 0.74 16.58
CA ILE A 166 6.21 -0.10 16.28
C ILE A 166 4.97 0.79 16.14
N ASP A 167 4.40 0.81 14.93
CA ASP A 167 3.09 1.41 14.68
C ASP A 167 1.98 0.44 15.06
N GLN A 168 0.90 0.97 15.64
CA GLN A 168 -0.32 0.20 15.87
C GLN A 168 -1.17 0.20 14.60
N GLU A 169 -1.34 -0.97 13.99
CA GLU A 169 -2.15 -1.16 12.80
C GLU A 169 -3.41 -1.95 13.10
N PHE A 170 -4.48 -1.61 12.40
CA PHE A 170 -5.70 -2.40 12.39
C PHE A 170 -5.69 -3.38 11.21
N ILE A 171 -6.23 -4.57 11.45
CA ILE A 171 -6.46 -5.57 10.42
C ILE A 171 -7.93 -5.49 10.02
N LEU A 172 -8.18 -5.24 8.74
CA LEU A 172 -9.50 -5.20 8.15
C LEU A 172 -9.70 -6.42 7.25
N ARG A 173 -10.90 -6.97 7.29
CA ARG A 173 -11.28 -8.17 6.52
C ARG A 173 -12.63 -7.98 5.83
N ARG A 174 -12.71 -8.45 4.61
CA ARG A 174 -13.97 -8.61 3.88
C ARG A 174 -14.12 -10.07 3.46
N ALA A 175 -15.17 -10.70 3.96
CA ALA A 175 -15.47 -12.09 3.63
C ALA A 175 -15.98 -12.26 2.21
#